data_f15b7b187b5b64de176d7c985fa006d4
#
_entry.id   f15b7b187b5b64de176d7c985fa006d4
#
_cell.length_a   1.000
_cell.length_b   1.000
_cell.length_c   1.000
_cell.angle_alpha   90.00
_cell.angle_beta   90.00
_cell.angle_gamma   90.00
#
_symmetry.space_group_name_H-M   'P 1'
#
loop_
_entity.id
_entity.type
_entity.pdbx_description
1 polymer ?
#
loop_
_entity_poly.entity_id
_entity_poly.type
_entity_poly.pdbx_seq_one_letter_code
_entity_poly.pdbx_strand_id
1 'polypeptide(L)'
;MDLESLEPRFLKAYLVLLEKFNTQPFTFQEVEESLKKSIPKLSVKEVLSELEKAGLLEKEVSKEDKRKKIYRLKDIGLSKIKSQLGKGELITFLKQGADLIRTGVDYKVLLLFLFYKAISDKYLKEVRKLKEERSHLDVKKIYQIANIRILKLFDEQNNRLLVWQEVKDKPADFINALNDIVALNTDRLSRLDELIKRTGLPTLFEGEKSLIVKQLINLFSKIDLSEFDYDILGDAYEWILNYFAPTNAKEGEVYTPLEVSRLLAHLIEPTTEEVILDPASGSGSMLIEQYIYAKNKNPEANIFLVGQEINDVTAVLAELNFILHGIKNAKVYIGDSLLNPKFEERLREFYEDGKADKVVANPPWNRDGYGEKTLKENSKYTEIFKYGFTPAQSADWAWIQLFNYYAKYKAGIVIDSGALFRGGREAQIRAKFVKIDLIDAVILLPEKIFYNTQAPGVIIVFNKNKPEERKNKILFINASQEYIPHPEVRRLNKLSDENIKKIANIYREYKEVEGFSRIVDLEEIERNDFNLNVSLYVSPITEEESINLEEEFKKLEELNKEYLKKYEKVKEYVKEIIKVLEG
;
A
#
# COMPACT_ATOMS: atom_id res chain seq x y z
N MET A 1 -13.17 -5.36 -13.12
CA MET A 1 -12.07 -5.51 -14.08
C MET A 1 -10.78 -5.50 -13.31
N ASP A 2 -10.17 -6.64 -13.17
CA ASP A 2 -8.94 -6.79 -12.39
C ASP A 2 -7.75 -6.97 -13.36
N LEU A 3 -7.13 -5.85 -13.72
CA LEU A 3 -5.94 -5.84 -14.56
C LEU A 3 -4.68 -6.29 -13.81
N GLU A 4 -4.67 -6.14 -12.49
CA GLU A 4 -3.52 -6.49 -11.65
C GLU A 4 -3.32 -8.00 -11.52
N SER A 5 -4.40 -8.78 -11.68
CA SER A 5 -4.35 -10.24 -11.67
C SER A 5 -3.88 -10.85 -12.99
N LEU A 6 -3.85 -10.08 -14.09
CA LEU A 6 -3.51 -10.58 -15.40
C LEU A 6 -1.98 -10.61 -15.64
N GLU A 7 -1.47 -11.77 -15.97
CA GLU A 7 -0.05 -11.90 -16.35
C GLU A 7 0.29 -11.04 -17.58
N PRO A 8 1.50 -10.44 -17.64
CA PRO A 8 1.92 -9.57 -18.75
C PRO A 8 1.73 -10.18 -20.15
N ARG A 9 1.85 -11.51 -20.28
CA ARG A 9 1.64 -12.21 -21.56
C ARG A 9 0.21 -12.10 -22.08
N PHE A 10 -0.80 -12.11 -21.19
CA PHE A 10 -2.21 -11.96 -21.57
C PHE A 10 -2.57 -10.51 -21.87
N LEU A 11 -1.97 -9.55 -21.15
CA LEU A 11 -2.10 -8.12 -21.47
C LEU A 11 -1.50 -7.78 -22.83
N LYS A 12 -0.35 -8.37 -23.20
CA LYS A 12 0.21 -8.26 -24.56
C LYS A 12 -0.74 -8.84 -25.61
N ALA A 13 -1.34 -9.99 -25.33
CA ALA A 13 -2.33 -10.59 -26.22
C ALA A 13 -3.57 -9.68 -26.38
N TYR A 14 -4.06 -9.11 -25.27
CA TYR A 14 -5.17 -8.17 -25.30
C TYR A 14 -4.85 -6.93 -26.16
N LEU A 15 -3.64 -6.35 -26.05
CA LEU A 15 -3.21 -5.22 -26.90
C LEU A 15 -3.23 -5.57 -28.38
N VAL A 16 -2.67 -6.72 -28.76
CA VAL A 16 -2.66 -7.19 -30.16
C VAL A 16 -4.08 -7.33 -30.69
N LEU A 17 -5.00 -7.86 -29.87
CA LEU A 17 -6.39 -8.02 -30.26
C LEU A 17 -7.12 -6.67 -30.31
N LEU A 18 -6.83 -5.75 -29.37
CA LEU A 18 -7.43 -4.41 -29.34
C LEU A 18 -6.98 -3.56 -30.54
N GLU A 19 -5.70 -3.61 -30.90
CA GLU A 19 -5.16 -2.92 -32.10
C GLU A 19 -5.82 -3.42 -33.40
N LYS A 20 -6.15 -4.71 -33.46
CA LYS A 20 -6.73 -5.30 -34.68
C LYS A 20 -8.25 -5.18 -34.74
N PHE A 21 -8.94 -5.44 -33.67
CA PHE A 21 -10.40 -5.54 -33.65
C PHE A 21 -11.10 -4.36 -33.00
N ASN A 22 -10.36 -3.57 -32.18
CA ASN A 22 -10.94 -2.54 -31.34
C ASN A 22 -12.06 -3.15 -30.46
N THR A 23 -13.24 -2.56 -30.44
CA THR A 23 -14.45 -3.08 -29.78
C THR A 23 -15.38 -3.85 -30.74
N GLN A 24 -14.95 -4.11 -31.95
CA GLN A 24 -15.73 -4.87 -32.94
C GLN A 24 -15.78 -6.37 -32.62
N PRO A 25 -16.87 -7.06 -32.94
CA PRO A 25 -16.98 -8.48 -32.68
C PRO A 25 -16.02 -9.29 -33.58
N PHE A 26 -15.43 -10.36 -33.03
CA PHE A 26 -14.52 -11.25 -33.70
C PHE A 26 -14.73 -12.72 -33.31
N THR A 27 -14.18 -13.63 -34.08
CA THR A 27 -14.29 -15.08 -33.91
C THR A 27 -13.02 -15.71 -33.36
N PHE A 28 -13.10 -16.94 -32.89
CA PHE A 28 -11.95 -17.72 -32.42
C PHE A 28 -10.84 -17.84 -33.47
N GLN A 29 -11.20 -18.07 -34.75
CA GLN A 29 -10.24 -18.21 -35.84
C GLN A 29 -9.45 -16.91 -36.08
N GLU A 30 -10.13 -15.76 -36.04
CA GLU A 30 -9.49 -14.45 -36.23
C GLU A 30 -8.51 -14.13 -35.08
N VAL A 31 -8.81 -14.58 -33.85
CA VAL A 31 -7.88 -14.51 -32.73
C VAL A 31 -6.67 -15.38 -32.96
N GLU A 32 -6.88 -16.62 -33.41
CA GLU A 32 -5.80 -17.56 -33.67
C GLU A 32 -4.83 -17.02 -34.72
N GLU A 33 -5.33 -16.48 -35.83
CA GLU A 33 -4.52 -15.85 -36.88
C GLU A 33 -3.73 -14.63 -36.35
N SER A 34 -4.34 -13.84 -35.49
CA SER A 34 -3.73 -12.63 -34.94
C SER A 34 -2.60 -12.97 -33.95
N LEU A 35 -2.85 -13.89 -33.03
CA LEU A 35 -1.88 -14.26 -32.01
C LEU A 35 -0.73 -15.12 -32.53
N LYS A 36 -0.98 -16.00 -33.55
CA LYS A 36 0.09 -16.79 -34.20
C LYS A 36 1.21 -15.92 -34.77
N LYS A 37 0.88 -14.75 -35.31
CA LYS A 37 1.86 -13.80 -35.84
C LYS A 37 2.64 -13.05 -34.79
N SER A 38 1.99 -12.69 -33.68
CA SER A 38 2.52 -11.76 -32.66
C SER A 38 3.04 -12.45 -31.41
N ILE A 39 2.40 -13.57 -30.98
CA ILE A 39 2.73 -14.29 -29.75
C ILE A 39 2.56 -15.82 -29.98
N PRO A 40 3.41 -16.45 -30.79
CA PRO A 40 3.18 -17.82 -31.31
C PRO A 40 3.16 -18.94 -30.26
N LYS A 41 3.63 -18.67 -29.02
CA LYS A 41 3.69 -19.66 -27.92
C LYS A 41 2.46 -19.64 -27.01
N LEU A 42 1.49 -18.75 -27.23
CA LEU A 42 0.36 -18.55 -26.34
C LEU A 42 -0.88 -19.30 -26.84
N SER A 43 -1.53 -20.05 -25.96
CA SER A 43 -2.77 -20.76 -26.29
C SER A 43 -3.94 -19.79 -26.41
N VAL A 44 -4.62 -19.78 -27.57
CA VAL A 44 -5.81 -18.94 -27.82
C VAL A 44 -6.91 -19.19 -26.80
N LYS A 45 -7.14 -20.46 -26.41
CA LYS A 45 -8.16 -20.83 -25.42
C LYS A 45 -7.82 -20.24 -24.05
N GLU A 46 -6.56 -20.28 -23.66
CA GLU A 46 -6.07 -19.73 -22.40
C GLU A 46 -6.22 -18.20 -22.38
N VAL A 47 -5.82 -17.52 -23.46
CA VAL A 47 -6.00 -16.06 -23.62
C VAL A 47 -7.45 -15.65 -23.46
N LEU A 48 -8.36 -16.26 -24.21
CA LEU A 48 -9.78 -15.91 -24.16
C LEU A 48 -10.39 -16.18 -22.79
N SER A 49 -9.97 -17.27 -22.12
CA SER A 49 -10.42 -17.61 -20.75
C SER A 49 -9.94 -16.58 -19.72
N GLU A 50 -8.67 -16.20 -19.76
CA GLU A 50 -8.11 -15.25 -18.79
C GLU A 50 -8.65 -13.82 -19.02
N LEU A 51 -8.83 -13.40 -20.28
CA LEU A 51 -9.46 -12.11 -20.59
C LEU A 51 -10.95 -12.07 -20.19
N GLU A 52 -11.68 -13.20 -20.32
CA GLU A 52 -13.08 -13.33 -19.87
C GLU A 52 -13.16 -13.24 -18.32
N LYS A 53 -12.29 -13.95 -17.58
CA LYS A 53 -12.19 -13.89 -16.12
C LYS A 53 -11.85 -12.48 -15.62
N ALA A 54 -10.93 -11.79 -16.28
CA ALA A 54 -10.58 -10.41 -15.96
C ALA A 54 -11.65 -9.38 -16.34
N GLY A 55 -12.74 -9.82 -16.97
CA GLY A 55 -13.84 -8.95 -17.39
C GLY A 55 -13.49 -8.03 -18.57
N LEU A 56 -12.44 -8.34 -19.33
CA LEU A 56 -11.96 -7.61 -20.52
C LEU A 56 -12.57 -8.12 -21.82
N LEU A 57 -13.20 -9.29 -21.79
CA LEU A 57 -13.78 -9.96 -22.93
C LEU A 57 -15.24 -10.34 -22.61
N GLU A 58 -16.13 -10.02 -23.53
CA GLU A 58 -17.50 -10.51 -23.55
C GLU A 58 -17.65 -11.59 -24.60
N LYS A 59 -18.50 -12.59 -24.33
CA LYS A 59 -18.71 -13.73 -25.18
C LYS A 59 -20.20 -13.94 -25.40
N GLU A 60 -20.60 -13.98 -26.68
CA GLU A 60 -21.97 -14.21 -27.11
C GLU A 60 -22.03 -15.41 -28.04
N VAL A 61 -23.20 -16.04 -28.14
CA VAL A 61 -23.46 -17.08 -29.16
C VAL A 61 -24.01 -16.40 -30.40
N SER A 62 -23.45 -16.73 -31.58
CA SER A 62 -23.92 -16.16 -32.85
C SER A 62 -25.42 -16.43 -33.07
N LYS A 63 -26.15 -15.40 -33.48
CA LYS A 63 -27.57 -15.52 -33.82
C LYS A 63 -27.82 -16.34 -35.08
N GLU A 64 -26.82 -16.38 -35.97
CA GLU A 64 -26.89 -17.09 -37.29
C GLU A 64 -26.47 -18.57 -37.17
N ASP A 65 -25.49 -18.87 -36.30
CA ASP A 65 -25.01 -20.24 -36.06
C ASP A 65 -24.72 -20.46 -34.56
N LYS A 66 -25.61 -21.15 -33.87
CA LYS A 66 -25.50 -21.43 -32.43
C LYS A 66 -24.24 -22.20 -32.01
N ARG A 67 -23.46 -22.71 -32.97
CA ARG A 67 -22.16 -23.38 -32.72
C ARG A 67 -20.98 -22.40 -32.67
N LYS A 68 -21.17 -21.19 -33.21
CA LYS A 68 -20.12 -20.17 -33.28
C LYS A 68 -20.22 -19.22 -32.08
N LYS A 69 -19.10 -19.01 -31.42
CA LYS A 69 -18.95 -18.00 -30.35
C LYS A 69 -18.35 -16.74 -30.94
N ILE A 70 -18.93 -15.60 -30.59
CA ILE A 70 -18.48 -14.28 -30.98
C ILE A 70 -17.93 -13.62 -29.70
N TYR A 71 -16.79 -12.99 -29.83
CA TYR A 71 -16.10 -12.32 -28.74
C TYR A 71 -16.04 -10.82 -29.01
N ARG A 72 -16.06 -10.01 -27.96
CA ARG A 72 -15.92 -8.56 -28.03
C ARG A 72 -15.04 -8.08 -26.88
N LEU A 73 -14.05 -7.23 -27.19
CA LEU A 73 -13.22 -6.60 -26.17
C LEU A 73 -13.92 -5.39 -25.57
N LYS A 74 -13.69 -5.16 -24.30
CA LYS A 74 -14.03 -3.91 -23.62
C LYS A 74 -12.86 -2.97 -23.72
N ASP A 75 -13.07 -1.75 -24.20
CA ASP A 75 -12.03 -0.73 -24.22
C ASP A 75 -11.81 -0.16 -22.81
N ILE A 76 -10.61 -0.35 -22.29
CA ILE A 76 -10.18 0.17 -20.99
C ILE A 76 -9.13 1.29 -21.11
N GLY A 77 -8.85 1.71 -22.35
CA GLY A 77 -7.84 2.73 -22.68
C GLY A 77 -6.42 2.17 -22.80
N LEU A 78 -5.80 2.45 -23.96
CA LEU A 78 -4.45 2.00 -24.30
C LEU A 78 -3.37 2.45 -23.29
N SER A 79 -3.50 3.63 -22.70
CA SER A 79 -2.57 4.16 -21.71
C SER A 79 -2.54 3.32 -20.45
N LYS A 80 -3.71 2.89 -19.95
CA LYS A 80 -3.84 2.05 -18.75
C LYS A 80 -3.21 0.67 -18.95
N ILE A 81 -3.38 0.09 -20.14
CA ILE A 81 -2.80 -1.21 -20.49
C ILE A 81 -1.27 -1.12 -20.58
N LYS A 82 -0.75 -0.07 -21.23
CA LYS A 82 0.70 0.16 -21.34
C LYS A 82 1.34 0.38 -19.98
N SER A 83 0.69 1.13 -19.10
CA SER A 83 1.13 1.32 -17.70
C SER A 83 1.19 -0.01 -16.96
N GLN A 84 0.15 -0.83 -17.04
CA GLN A 84 0.12 -2.13 -16.37
C GLN A 84 1.16 -3.13 -16.91
N LEU A 85 1.40 -3.12 -18.23
CA LEU A 85 2.47 -3.93 -18.83
C LEU A 85 3.85 -3.48 -18.34
N GLY A 86 4.11 -2.18 -18.34
CA GLY A 86 5.36 -1.61 -17.83
C GLY A 86 5.60 -1.98 -16.37
N LYS A 87 4.57 -1.88 -15.52
CA LYS A 87 4.62 -2.32 -14.12
C LYS A 87 4.99 -3.80 -14.01
N GLY A 88 4.32 -4.68 -14.76
CA GLY A 88 4.59 -6.12 -14.73
C GLY A 88 6.00 -6.48 -15.22
N GLU A 89 6.51 -5.79 -16.24
CA GLU A 89 7.88 -5.96 -16.74
C GLU A 89 8.91 -5.52 -15.70
N LEU A 90 8.71 -4.38 -15.06
CA LEU A 90 9.59 -3.87 -14.02
C LEU A 90 9.59 -4.76 -12.76
N ILE A 91 8.42 -5.24 -12.32
CA ILE A 91 8.33 -6.18 -11.20
C ILE A 91 9.06 -7.49 -11.52
N THR A 92 8.90 -8.02 -12.74
CA THR A 92 9.62 -9.24 -13.16
C THR A 92 11.14 -9.03 -13.15
N PHE A 93 11.60 -7.86 -13.55
CA PHE A 93 12.99 -7.46 -13.46
C PHE A 93 13.47 -7.37 -12.00
N LEU A 94 12.69 -6.73 -11.12
CA LEU A 94 13.03 -6.58 -9.71
C LEU A 94 13.05 -7.91 -8.95
N LYS A 95 12.23 -8.89 -9.34
CA LYS A 95 12.28 -10.26 -8.81
C LYS A 95 13.66 -10.89 -9.00
N GLN A 96 14.32 -10.65 -10.14
CA GLN A 96 15.70 -11.11 -10.37
C GLN A 96 16.69 -10.45 -9.40
N GLY A 97 16.52 -9.15 -9.13
CA GLY A 97 17.30 -8.43 -8.14
C GLY A 97 17.07 -8.95 -6.71
N ALA A 98 15.81 -9.21 -6.36
CA ALA A 98 15.44 -9.77 -5.06
C ALA A 98 16.05 -11.17 -4.85
N ASP A 99 16.06 -12.01 -5.87
CA ASP A 99 16.68 -13.34 -5.80
C ASP A 99 18.21 -13.26 -5.59
N LEU A 100 18.89 -12.27 -6.18
CA LEU A 100 20.33 -12.05 -5.99
C LEU A 100 20.68 -11.70 -4.54
N ILE A 101 19.83 -10.93 -3.85
CA ILE A 101 20.09 -10.45 -2.48
C ILE A 101 19.57 -11.37 -1.38
N ARG A 102 18.76 -12.37 -1.73
CA ARG A 102 18.00 -13.23 -0.80
C ARG A 102 18.83 -13.90 0.30
N THR A 103 20.13 -14.11 0.06
CA THR A 103 21.02 -14.89 0.92
C THR A 103 21.99 -14.06 1.77
N GLY A 104 21.63 -12.82 2.12
CA GLY A 104 22.43 -12.09 3.11
C GLY A 104 22.81 -10.66 2.76
N VAL A 105 22.01 -10.00 1.94
CA VAL A 105 22.10 -8.56 1.70
C VAL A 105 20.75 -7.93 2.11
N ASP A 106 20.81 -6.82 2.82
CA ASP A 106 19.61 -6.07 3.21
C ASP A 106 18.82 -5.63 1.96
N TYR A 107 17.51 -5.87 1.95
CA TYR A 107 16.64 -5.52 0.82
C TYR A 107 16.66 -4.02 0.49
N LYS A 108 16.98 -3.18 1.46
CA LYS A 108 17.10 -1.72 1.29
C LYS A 108 18.21 -1.37 0.27
N VAL A 109 19.17 -2.27 0.04
CA VAL A 109 20.15 -2.14 -1.06
C VAL A 109 19.45 -2.15 -2.41
N LEU A 110 18.47 -3.02 -2.62
CA LEU A 110 17.69 -3.07 -3.87
C LEU A 110 16.89 -1.77 -4.08
N LEU A 111 16.32 -1.21 -2.99
CA LEU A 111 15.65 0.10 -3.03
C LEU A 111 16.61 1.24 -3.41
N LEU A 112 17.83 1.24 -2.86
CA LEU A 112 18.85 2.23 -3.22
C LEU A 112 19.28 2.12 -4.70
N PHE A 113 19.40 0.90 -5.21
CA PHE A 113 19.73 0.66 -6.62
C PHE A 113 18.61 1.14 -7.55
N LEU A 114 17.36 0.79 -7.23
CA LEU A 114 16.18 1.28 -7.98
C LEU A 114 16.13 2.80 -7.99
N PHE A 115 16.25 3.41 -6.80
CA PHE A 115 16.24 4.87 -6.65
C PHE A 115 17.34 5.54 -7.49
N TYR A 116 18.60 5.15 -7.29
CA TYR A 116 19.72 5.79 -7.97
C TYR A 116 19.66 5.63 -9.48
N LYS A 117 19.29 4.44 -9.96
CA LYS A 117 19.12 4.20 -11.39
C LYS A 117 17.98 5.01 -11.98
N ALA A 118 16.83 5.06 -11.30
CA ALA A 118 15.67 5.80 -11.76
C ALA A 118 15.93 7.31 -11.86
N ILE A 119 16.50 7.92 -10.82
CA ILE A 119 16.80 9.37 -10.84
C ILE A 119 17.87 9.69 -11.90
N SER A 120 18.87 8.83 -12.08
CA SER A 120 19.92 9.00 -13.10
C SER A 120 19.34 8.96 -14.51
N ASP A 121 18.51 7.98 -14.82
CA ASP A 121 17.91 7.82 -16.15
C ASP A 121 16.91 8.96 -16.45
N LYS A 122 16.07 9.34 -15.47
CA LYS A 122 15.17 10.49 -15.60
C LYS A 122 15.92 11.80 -15.82
N TYR A 123 17.02 12.01 -15.09
CA TYR A 123 17.87 13.18 -15.26
C TYR A 123 18.45 13.24 -16.68
N LEU A 124 19.01 12.15 -17.17
CA LEU A 124 19.58 12.10 -18.52
C LEU A 124 18.52 12.25 -19.62
N LYS A 125 17.31 11.75 -19.41
CA LYS A 125 16.17 11.99 -20.33
C LYS A 125 15.84 13.48 -20.38
N GLU A 126 15.76 14.16 -19.23
CA GLU A 126 15.50 15.58 -19.17
C GLU A 126 16.65 16.40 -19.83
N VAL A 127 17.89 16.00 -19.60
CA VAL A 127 19.05 16.63 -20.26
C VAL A 127 18.97 16.50 -21.78
N ARG A 128 18.61 15.30 -22.31
CA ARG A 128 18.42 15.09 -23.77
C ARG A 128 17.33 16.02 -24.30
N LYS A 129 16.18 16.05 -23.65
CA LYS A 129 15.05 16.91 -24.00
C LYS A 129 15.45 18.41 -24.00
N LEU A 130 16.15 18.87 -22.96
CA LEU A 130 16.61 20.24 -22.87
C LEU A 130 17.63 20.60 -23.95
N LYS A 131 18.50 19.68 -24.36
CA LYS A 131 19.43 19.89 -25.47
C LYS A 131 18.71 20.10 -26.81
N GLU A 132 17.64 19.37 -27.04
CA GLU A 132 16.80 19.53 -28.25
C GLU A 132 16.01 20.84 -28.22
N GLU A 133 15.35 21.17 -27.09
CA GLU A 133 14.53 22.36 -26.94
C GLU A 133 15.36 23.66 -26.89
N ARG A 134 16.59 23.60 -26.37
CA ARG A 134 17.45 24.75 -26.07
C ARG A 134 18.87 24.55 -26.56
N SER A 135 19.01 24.20 -27.84
CA SER A 135 20.30 23.90 -28.49
C SER A 135 21.34 25.03 -28.42
N HIS A 136 20.91 26.25 -28.15
CA HIS A 136 21.77 27.44 -27.99
C HIS A 136 22.44 27.54 -26.61
N LEU A 137 22.00 26.75 -25.63
CA LEU A 137 22.59 26.76 -24.29
C LEU A 137 23.83 25.85 -24.21
N ASP A 138 24.81 26.26 -23.43
CA ASP A 138 25.92 25.40 -23.11
C ASP A 138 25.48 24.23 -22.20
N VAL A 139 26.27 23.16 -22.20
CA VAL A 139 25.92 21.91 -21.49
C VAL A 139 25.79 22.10 -19.98
N LYS A 140 26.57 23.00 -19.37
CA LYS A 140 26.51 23.28 -17.92
C LYS A 140 25.17 23.93 -17.55
N LYS A 141 24.70 24.89 -18.35
CA LYS A 141 23.39 25.54 -18.16
C LYS A 141 22.25 24.52 -18.29
N ILE A 142 22.37 23.57 -19.22
CA ILE A 142 21.40 22.49 -19.37
C ILE A 142 21.37 21.61 -18.11
N TYR A 143 22.53 21.24 -17.56
CA TYR A 143 22.62 20.48 -16.31
C TYR A 143 22.03 21.25 -15.11
N GLN A 144 22.28 22.56 -15.01
CA GLN A 144 21.71 23.41 -13.97
C GLN A 144 20.16 23.44 -14.03
N ILE A 145 19.60 23.54 -15.23
CA ILE A 145 18.15 23.48 -15.42
C ILE A 145 17.59 22.09 -15.04
N ALA A 146 18.28 21.02 -15.41
CA ALA A 146 17.90 19.66 -15.05
C ALA A 146 17.95 19.45 -13.51
N ASN A 147 18.94 20.02 -12.81
CA ASN A 147 19.04 20.02 -11.35
C ASN A 147 17.79 20.60 -10.66
N ILE A 148 17.19 21.64 -11.24
CA ILE A 148 15.97 22.26 -10.71
C ILE A 148 14.74 21.38 -10.96
N ARG A 149 14.68 20.73 -12.13
CA ARG A 149 13.49 19.99 -12.56
C ARG A 149 13.36 18.61 -11.91
N ILE A 150 14.47 17.93 -11.69
CA ILE A 150 14.50 16.54 -11.18
C ILE A 150 15.06 16.52 -9.75
N LEU A 151 16.36 16.35 -9.65
CA LEU A 151 17.20 16.34 -8.45
C LEU A 151 18.58 16.85 -8.85
N LYS A 152 19.35 17.43 -7.92
CA LYS A 152 20.69 17.89 -8.24
C LYS A 152 21.64 16.70 -8.40
N LEU A 153 21.92 16.33 -9.66
CA LEU A 153 22.88 15.28 -10.03
C LEU A 153 24.10 15.85 -10.75
N PHE A 154 24.14 17.13 -11.03
CA PHE A 154 25.33 17.82 -11.49
C PHE A 154 25.89 18.68 -10.36
N ASP A 155 27.08 18.31 -9.90
CA ASP A 155 27.88 19.06 -8.94
C ASP A 155 28.58 20.21 -9.69
N GLU A 156 28.10 21.41 -9.48
CA GLU A 156 28.63 22.62 -10.14
C GLU A 156 30.02 22.98 -9.65
N GLN A 157 30.33 22.72 -8.36
CA GLN A 157 31.60 23.09 -7.75
C GLN A 157 32.74 22.20 -8.27
N ASN A 158 32.49 20.90 -8.35
CA ASN A 158 33.45 19.92 -8.82
C ASN A 158 33.33 19.62 -10.32
N ASN A 159 32.39 20.27 -11.02
CA ASN A 159 32.08 20.03 -12.43
C ASN A 159 31.90 18.55 -12.76
N ARG A 160 31.17 17.82 -11.90
CA ARG A 160 31.02 16.37 -11.97
C ARG A 160 29.55 15.99 -12.13
N LEU A 161 29.27 15.04 -13.03
CA LEU A 161 27.94 14.48 -13.23
C LEU A 161 27.82 13.18 -12.40
N LEU A 162 26.82 13.12 -11.50
CA LEU A 162 26.62 12.06 -10.51
C LEU A 162 25.55 11.08 -10.98
N VAL A 163 25.59 10.63 -12.23
CA VAL A 163 24.62 9.69 -12.79
C VAL A 163 25.18 8.28 -12.84
N TRP A 164 24.29 7.29 -12.84
CA TRP A 164 24.61 5.87 -12.90
C TRP A 164 25.67 5.53 -13.97
N GLN A 165 25.53 6.09 -15.15
CA GLN A 165 26.39 5.81 -16.31
C GLN A 165 27.86 6.19 -16.10
N GLU A 166 28.13 7.19 -15.25
CA GLU A 166 29.50 7.65 -14.94
C GLU A 166 30.19 6.81 -13.86
N VAL A 167 29.41 6.08 -13.04
CA VAL A 167 29.96 5.40 -11.85
C VAL A 167 29.81 3.87 -11.87
N LYS A 168 28.95 3.32 -12.72
CA LYS A 168 28.64 1.88 -12.76
C LYS A 168 29.85 0.96 -12.88
N ASP A 169 30.90 1.40 -13.58
CA ASP A 169 32.14 0.63 -13.82
C ASP A 169 33.20 0.87 -12.74
N LYS A 170 32.94 1.75 -11.78
CA LYS A 170 33.84 2.17 -10.71
C LYS A 170 33.16 2.03 -9.34
N PRO A 171 33.26 0.85 -8.70
CA PRO A 171 32.54 0.59 -7.45
C PRO A 171 32.79 1.62 -6.33
N ALA A 172 34.02 2.11 -6.17
CA ALA A 172 34.35 3.14 -5.17
C ALA A 172 33.62 4.47 -5.44
N ASP A 173 33.46 4.83 -6.72
CA ASP A 173 32.76 6.07 -7.11
C ASP A 173 31.24 5.98 -6.89
N PHE A 174 30.68 4.77 -6.85
CA PHE A 174 29.23 4.55 -6.64
C PHE A 174 28.77 5.10 -5.28
N ILE A 175 29.49 4.76 -4.21
CA ILE A 175 29.18 5.22 -2.86
C ILE A 175 29.43 6.73 -2.73
N ASN A 176 30.54 7.22 -3.29
CA ASN A 176 30.87 8.64 -3.26
C ASN A 176 29.79 9.46 -3.99
N ALA A 177 29.36 9.01 -5.16
CA ALA A 177 28.29 9.69 -5.91
C ALA A 177 26.98 9.74 -5.14
N LEU A 178 26.59 8.66 -4.46
CA LEU A 178 25.38 8.67 -3.61
C LEU A 178 25.51 9.68 -2.46
N ASN A 179 26.67 9.72 -1.77
CA ASN A 179 26.91 10.68 -0.70
C ASN A 179 26.92 12.13 -1.21
N ASP A 180 27.52 12.38 -2.38
CA ASP A 180 27.52 13.70 -3.02
C ASP A 180 26.09 14.12 -3.42
N ILE A 181 25.26 13.20 -3.93
CA ILE A 181 23.83 13.47 -4.22
C ILE A 181 23.10 13.88 -2.95
N VAL A 182 23.34 13.22 -1.81
CA VAL A 182 22.78 13.60 -0.51
C VAL A 182 23.18 15.02 -0.15
N ALA A 183 24.47 15.32 -0.21
CA ALA A 183 25.02 16.63 0.14
C ALA A 183 24.43 17.76 -0.71
N LEU A 184 24.14 17.51 -1.99
CA LEU A 184 23.53 18.47 -2.90
C LEU A 184 22.00 18.64 -2.68
N ASN A 185 21.33 17.67 -2.03
CA ASN A 185 19.86 17.63 -1.92
C ASN A 185 19.38 17.45 -0.47
N THR A 186 19.99 18.12 0.48
CA THR A 186 19.69 17.99 1.92
C THR A 186 18.26 18.36 2.30
N ASP A 187 17.59 19.16 1.47
CA ASP A 187 16.18 19.54 1.61
C ASP A 187 15.20 18.39 1.31
N ARG A 188 15.62 17.43 0.47
CA ARG A 188 14.81 16.30 0.01
C ARG A 188 15.33 14.92 0.42
N LEU A 189 16.61 14.81 0.78
CA LEU A 189 17.31 13.57 1.13
C LEU A 189 18.05 13.76 2.45
N SER A 190 17.29 13.93 3.54
CA SER A 190 17.82 14.46 4.79
C SER A 190 18.80 13.53 5.52
N ARG A 191 18.76 12.22 5.31
CA ARG A 191 19.61 11.22 5.99
C ARG A 191 19.87 9.97 5.16
N LEU A 192 19.91 10.08 3.86
CA LEU A 192 20.17 8.94 2.99
C LEU A 192 21.56 8.33 3.24
N ASP A 193 22.52 9.14 3.69
CA ASP A 193 23.87 8.68 4.08
C ASP A 193 23.82 7.68 5.25
N GLU A 194 22.89 7.88 6.20
CA GLU A 194 22.67 6.92 7.29
C GLU A 194 22.10 5.60 6.79
N LEU A 195 21.14 5.65 5.87
CA LEU A 195 20.59 4.45 5.24
C LEU A 195 21.69 3.68 4.49
N ILE A 196 22.54 4.38 3.72
CA ILE A 196 23.68 3.79 3.00
C ILE A 196 24.61 3.06 3.98
N LYS A 197 24.92 3.67 5.12
CA LYS A 197 25.77 3.04 6.17
C LYS A 197 25.10 1.83 6.81
N ARG A 198 23.83 1.95 7.21
CA ARG A 198 23.09 0.87 7.91
C ARG A 198 22.81 -0.35 7.04
N THR A 199 22.65 -0.18 5.74
CA THR A 199 22.53 -1.30 4.81
C THR A 199 23.84 -2.07 4.65
N GLY A 200 24.95 -1.53 5.16
CA GLY A 200 26.28 -2.07 4.95
C GLY A 200 26.74 -1.99 3.50
N LEU A 201 26.06 -1.19 2.66
CA LEU A 201 26.39 -1.07 1.23
C LEU A 201 27.87 -0.79 0.97
N PRO A 202 28.57 0.09 1.71
CA PRO A 202 30.00 0.31 1.50
C PRO A 202 30.84 -0.96 1.66
N THR A 203 30.54 -1.79 2.66
CA THR A 203 31.28 -3.05 2.91
C THR A 203 30.93 -4.16 1.93
N LEU A 204 29.77 -4.06 1.25
CA LEU A 204 29.37 -5.03 0.23
C LEU A 204 30.20 -4.90 -1.06
N PHE A 205 30.87 -3.77 -1.29
CA PHE A 205 31.79 -3.62 -2.42
C PHE A 205 33.12 -4.35 -2.21
N GLU A 206 33.39 -4.81 -1.00
CA GLU A 206 34.59 -5.55 -0.61
C GLU A 206 34.26 -7.02 -0.29
N GLY A 207 35.24 -7.89 -0.38
CA GLY A 207 35.13 -9.30 -0.01
C GLY A 207 34.18 -10.13 -0.89
N GLU A 208 33.67 -11.24 -0.33
CA GLU A 208 32.86 -12.24 -1.06
C GLU A 208 31.53 -11.69 -1.60
N LYS A 209 30.90 -10.76 -0.89
CA LYS A 209 29.63 -10.17 -1.31
C LYS A 209 29.75 -9.17 -2.46
N SER A 210 30.99 -8.77 -2.83
CA SER A 210 31.23 -7.87 -3.97
C SER A 210 30.68 -8.41 -5.30
N LEU A 211 30.62 -9.75 -5.43
CA LEU A 211 30.04 -10.39 -6.60
C LEU A 211 28.54 -10.09 -6.74
N ILE A 212 27.79 -10.09 -5.61
CA ILE A 212 26.34 -9.77 -5.60
C ILE A 212 26.13 -8.33 -6.07
N VAL A 213 26.92 -7.39 -5.55
CA VAL A 213 26.83 -5.97 -5.94
C VAL A 213 27.14 -5.79 -7.42
N LYS A 214 28.20 -6.45 -7.94
CA LYS A 214 28.52 -6.44 -9.39
C LYS A 214 27.38 -7.01 -10.23
N GLN A 215 26.75 -8.09 -9.78
CA GLN A 215 25.58 -8.67 -10.47
C GLN A 215 24.38 -7.70 -10.47
N LEU A 216 24.12 -7.01 -9.35
CA LEU A 216 23.08 -5.97 -9.29
C LEU A 216 23.40 -4.80 -10.22
N ILE A 217 24.64 -4.28 -10.23
CA ILE A 217 25.04 -3.22 -11.16
C ILE A 217 24.83 -3.65 -12.61
N ASN A 218 25.25 -4.87 -12.96
CA ASN A 218 25.07 -5.42 -14.31
C ASN A 218 23.59 -5.59 -14.66
N LEU A 219 22.78 -6.04 -13.71
CA LEU A 219 21.33 -6.18 -13.89
C LEU A 219 20.71 -4.82 -14.20
N PHE A 220 20.87 -3.83 -13.30
CA PHE A 220 20.28 -2.50 -13.45
C PHE A 220 20.83 -1.73 -14.66
N SER A 221 22.05 -2.02 -15.12
CA SER A 221 22.62 -1.40 -16.32
C SER A 221 21.94 -1.84 -17.62
N LYS A 222 21.15 -2.93 -17.60
CA LYS A 222 20.44 -3.46 -18.79
C LYS A 222 19.08 -2.80 -19.02
N ILE A 223 18.56 -2.05 -18.06
CA ILE A 223 17.24 -1.41 -18.14
C ILE A 223 17.38 0.11 -18.22
N ASP A 224 16.54 0.75 -19.01
CA ASP A 224 16.34 2.21 -18.99
C ASP A 224 15.07 2.54 -18.23
N LEU A 225 15.21 3.04 -17.00
CA LEU A 225 14.09 3.39 -16.14
C LEU A 225 13.46 4.74 -16.51
N SER A 226 14.05 5.50 -17.44
CA SER A 226 13.45 6.75 -17.92
C SER A 226 12.16 6.55 -18.69
N GLU A 227 11.96 5.37 -19.28
CA GLU A 227 10.77 5.04 -20.06
C GLU A 227 9.53 4.73 -19.22
N PHE A 228 9.72 4.45 -17.94
CA PHE A 228 8.61 4.21 -17.01
C PHE A 228 8.14 5.52 -16.39
N ASP A 229 6.83 5.70 -16.28
CA ASP A 229 6.25 6.84 -15.57
C ASP A 229 6.54 6.77 -14.06
N TYR A 230 6.41 7.88 -13.35
CA TYR A 230 6.64 7.96 -11.91
C TYR A 230 5.72 7.02 -11.12
N ASP A 231 4.47 6.85 -11.56
CA ASP A 231 3.53 5.92 -10.91
C ASP A 231 4.05 4.47 -10.97
N ILE A 232 4.64 4.06 -12.11
CA ILE A 232 5.21 2.71 -12.26
C ILE A 232 6.47 2.54 -11.40
N LEU A 233 7.32 3.57 -11.31
CA LEU A 233 8.52 3.55 -10.49
C LEU A 233 8.18 3.48 -8.99
N GLY A 234 7.19 4.24 -8.58
CA GLY A 234 6.66 4.22 -7.23
C GLY A 234 6.02 2.88 -6.89
N ASP A 235 5.16 2.35 -7.75
CA ASP A 235 4.59 1.01 -7.60
C ASP A 235 5.66 -0.08 -7.49
N ALA A 236 6.76 0.04 -8.23
CA ALA A 236 7.89 -0.87 -8.16
C ALA A 236 8.63 -0.78 -6.81
N TYR A 237 8.77 0.43 -6.28
CA TYR A 237 9.34 0.66 -4.95
C TYR A 237 8.44 0.05 -3.86
N GLU A 238 7.14 0.32 -3.89
CA GLU A 238 6.15 -0.27 -2.99
C GLU A 238 6.14 -1.80 -3.09
N TRP A 239 6.30 -2.35 -4.31
CA TRP A 239 6.40 -3.80 -4.48
C TRP A 239 7.59 -4.37 -3.72
N ILE A 240 8.78 -3.74 -3.76
CA ILE A 240 9.95 -4.20 -2.99
C ILE A 240 9.63 -4.17 -1.49
N LEU A 241 9.08 -3.08 -0.97
CA LEU A 241 8.70 -2.96 0.43
C LEU A 241 7.75 -4.09 0.85
N ASN A 242 6.69 -4.31 0.09
CA ASN A 242 5.69 -5.33 0.38
C ASN A 242 6.21 -6.76 0.21
N TYR A 243 7.10 -7.01 -0.78
CA TYR A 243 7.70 -8.32 -1.00
C TYR A 243 8.54 -8.78 0.19
N PHE A 244 9.27 -7.86 0.82
CA PHE A 244 10.09 -8.15 1.99
C PHE A 244 9.39 -7.93 3.34
N ALA A 245 8.22 -7.28 3.38
CA ALA A 245 7.45 -7.00 4.58
C ALA A 245 7.18 -8.23 5.47
N PRO A 246 6.80 -9.42 4.94
CA PRO A 246 6.54 -10.60 5.78
C PRO A 246 7.76 -11.07 6.58
N THR A 247 8.97 -10.79 6.09
CA THR A 247 10.23 -11.13 6.76
C THR A 247 10.59 -10.07 7.80
N ASN A 248 10.37 -8.80 7.49
CA ASN A 248 10.77 -7.66 8.30
C ASN A 248 9.74 -7.28 9.38
N ALA A 249 8.48 -7.68 9.23
CA ALA A 249 7.46 -7.50 10.27
C ALA A 249 7.85 -8.12 11.62
N LYS A 250 8.77 -9.09 11.63
CA LYS A 250 9.36 -9.67 12.85
C LYS A 250 10.35 -8.73 13.55
N GLU A 251 10.86 -7.73 12.84
CA GLU A 251 11.82 -6.74 13.35
C GLU A 251 11.14 -5.48 13.89
N GLY A 252 9.79 -5.48 13.97
CA GLY A 252 8.98 -4.38 14.49
C GLY A 252 8.67 -3.27 13.47
N GLU A 253 9.03 -3.44 12.21
CA GLU A 253 8.57 -2.58 11.13
C GLU A 253 7.11 -2.91 10.78
N VAL A 254 6.21 -1.94 10.91
CA VAL A 254 4.78 -2.10 10.60
C VAL A 254 4.51 -1.50 9.22
N TYR A 255 4.21 -2.37 8.27
CA TYR A 255 3.79 -1.95 6.93
C TYR A 255 2.26 -1.96 6.83
N THR A 256 1.69 -0.86 6.41
CA THR A 256 0.26 -0.79 6.08
C THR A 256 0.04 -1.39 4.70
N PRO A 257 -0.86 -2.38 4.56
CA PRO A 257 -1.21 -2.89 3.24
C PRO A 257 -1.70 -1.77 2.32
N LEU A 258 -1.23 -1.77 1.08
CA LEU A 258 -1.50 -0.70 0.12
C LEU A 258 -3.00 -0.48 -0.11
N GLU A 259 -3.76 -1.57 -0.17
CA GLU A 259 -5.22 -1.52 -0.32
C GLU A 259 -5.95 -0.87 0.86
N VAL A 260 -5.39 -0.95 2.08
CA VAL A 260 -5.94 -0.25 3.26
C VAL A 260 -5.64 1.25 3.15
N SER A 261 -4.44 1.63 2.73
CA SER A 261 -4.08 3.03 2.46
C SER A 261 -4.95 3.62 1.36
N ARG A 262 -5.21 2.85 0.29
CA ARG A 262 -6.09 3.21 -0.82
C ARG A 262 -7.55 3.37 -0.37
N LEU A 263 -8.07 2.43 0.43
CA LEU A 263 -9.40 2.56 1.02
C LEU A 263 -9.51 3.84 1.84
N LEU A 264 -8.51 4.13 2.68
CA LEU A 264 -8.50 5.34 3.49
C LEU A 264 -8.53 6.61 2.63
N ALA A 265 -7.81 6.64 1.50
CA ALA A 265 -7.85 7.75 0.55
C ALA A 265 -9.27 7.95 -0.03
N HIS A 266 -9.97 6.87 -0.34
CA HIS A 266 -11.37 6.92 -0.78
C HIS A 266 -12.37 7.36 0.29
N LEU A 267 -12.05 7.18 1.58
CA LEU A 267 -12.88 7.64 2.70
C LEU A 267 -12.60 9.11 3.04
N ILE A 268 -11.35 9.55 2.93
CA ILE A 268 -10.90 10.90 3.29
C ILE A 268 -11.13 11.89 2.16
N GLU A 269 -11.01 11.45 0.91
CA GLU A 269 -11.29 12.23 -0.30
C GLU A 269 -10.49 13.54 -0.35
N PRO A 270 -9.15 13.49 -0.40
CA PRO A 270 -8.34 14.71 -0.50
C PRO A 270 -8.60 15.45 -1.80
N THR A 271 -8.58 16.79 -1.72
CA THR A 271 -8.78 17.70 -2.85
C THR A 271 -7.55 18.60 -3.06
N THR A 272 -7.53 19.37 -4.16
CA THR A 272 -6.40 20.27 -4.46
C THR A 272 -6.20 21.31 -3.36
N GLU A 273 -4.95 21.76 -3.18
CA GLU A 273 -4.49 22.76 -2.21
C GLU A 273 -4.64 22.36 -0.74
N GLU A 274 -5.03 21.12 -0.45
CA GLU A 274 -5.12 20.63 0.94
C GLU A 274 -3.76 20.16 1.47
N VAL A 275 -3.56 20.35 2.76
CA VAL A 275 -2.44 19.82 3.54
C VAL A 275 -2.89 18.55 4.25
N ILE A 276 -2.22 17.44 3.93
CA ILE A 276 -2.50 16.12 4.51
C ILE A 276 -1.36 15.74 5.45
N LEU A 277 -1.70 15.40 6.68
CA LEU A 277 -0.74 14.99 7.71
C LEU A 277 -0.86 13.49 7.99
N ASP A 278 0.29 12.82 8.11
CA ASP A 278 0.43 11.50 8.71
C ASP A 278 1.48 11.54 9.83
N PRO A 279 1.09 11.58 11.11
CA PRO A 279 2.02 11.67 12.23
C PRO A 279 2.67 10.33 12.62
N ALA A 280 2.41 9.24 11.89
CA ALA A 280 3.06 7.93 12.01
C ALA A 280 3.33 7.37 10.62
N SER A 281 4.04 8.15 9.78
CA SER A 281 4.00 8.01 8.32
C SER A 281 4.66 6.75 7.76
N GLY A 282 5.45 6.02 8.55
CA GLY A 282 6.14 4.85 8.07
C GLY A 282 6.93 5.14 6.77
N SER A 283 6.77 4.30 5.77
CA SER A 283 7.36 4.46 4.42
C SER A 283 6.63 5.48 3.52
N GLY A 284 5.64 6.21 4.05
CA GLY A 284 4.90 7.25 3.34
C GLY A 284 3.75 6.76 2.44
N SER A 285 3.52 5.46 2.34
CA SER A 285 2.54 4.86 1.43
C SER A 285 1.12 5.42 1.62
N MET A 286 0.72 5.70 2.86
CA MET A 286 -0.60 6.27 3.13
C MET A 286 -0.75 7.70 2.59
N LEU A 287 0.27 8.53 2.73
CA LEU A 287 0.31 9.88 2.14
C LEU A 287 0.35 9.82 0.61
N ILE A 288 1.07 8.87 0.05
CA ILE A 288 1.16 8.67 -1.41
C ILE A 288 -0.22 8.31 -1.99
N GLU A 289 -0.97 7.42 -1.35
CA GLU A 289 -2.32 7.07 -1.82
C GLU A 289 -3.30 8.26 -1.74
N GLN A 290 -3.12 9.19 -0.79
CA GLN A 290 -3.86 10.46 -0.79
C GLN A 290 -3.53 11.30 -2.03
N TYR A 291 -2.25 11.39 -2.39
CA TYR A 291 -1.80 12.11 -3.58
C TYR A 291 -2.33 11.45 -4.87
N ILE A 292 -2.22 10.14 -4.99
CA ILE A 292 -2.73 9.38 -6.14
C ILE A 292 -4.25 9.56 -6.29
N TYR A 293 -5.00 9.50 -5.19
CA TYR A 293 -6.44 9.73 -5.21
C TYR A 293 -6.78 11.12 -5.74
N ALA A 294 -6.14 12.17 -5.22
CA ALA A 294 -6.37 13.54 -5.65
C ALA A 294 -6.03 13.72 -7.14
N LYS A 295 -4.90 13.17 -7.60
CA LYS A 295 -4.47 13.21 -9.00
C LYS A 295 -5.42 12.45 -9.94
N ASN A 296 -5.95 11.32 -9.52
CA ASN A 296 -6.94 10.57 -10.29
C ASN A 296 -8.28 11.31 -10.45
N LYS A 297 -8.63 12.16 -9.48
CA LYS A 297 -9.82 13.02 -9.55
C LYS A 297 -9.58 14.28 -10.36
N ASN A 298 -8.42 14.88 -10.21
CA ASN A 298 -7.99 16.08 -10.93
C ASN A 298 -6.48 15.97 -11.22
N PRO A 299 -6.05 15.73 -12.48
CA PRO A 299 -4.63 15.62 -12.84
C PRO A 299 -3.79 16.85 -12.44
N GLU A 300 -4.42 18.02 -12.35
CA GLU A 300 -3.76 19.27 -11.93
C GLU A 300 -3.78 19.48 -10.41
N ALA A 301 -4.35 18.53 -9.65
CA ALA A 301 -4.39 18.65 -8.19
C ALA A 301 -2.99 18.86 -7.61
N ASN A 302 -2.88 19.80 -6.69
CA ASN A 302 -1.67 20.09 -5.94
C ASN A 302 -1.99 19.93 -4.45
N ILE A 303 -1.46 18.91 -3.80
CA ILE A 303 -1.63 18.68 -2.36
C ILE A 303 -0.28 18.66 -1.68
N PHE A 304 -0.29 18.99 -0.39
CA PHE A 304 0.92 19.08 0.42
C PHE A 304 0.90 17.94 1.45
N LEU A 305 1.95 17.12 1.44
CA LEU A 305 2.09 15.96 2.30
C LEU A 305 3.07 16.24 3.43
N VAL A 306 2.64 16.02 4.65
CA VAL A 306 3.48 16.21 5.84
C VAL A 306 3.46 14.93 6.65
N GLY A 307 4.62 14.36 6.95
CA GLY A 307 4.77 13.15 7.74
C GLY A 307 5.68 13.33 8.93
N GLN A 308 5.52 12.46 9.93
CA GLN A 308 6.53 12.26 10.97
C GLN A 308 6.66 10.77 11.27
N GLU A 309 7.90 10.31 11.41
CA GLU A 309 8.24 8.91 11.69
C GLU A 309 9.32 8.85 12.77
N ILE A 310 9.16 7.94 13.73
CA ILE A 310 10.11 7.78 14.83
C ILE A 310 11.39 7.07 14.36
N ASN A 311 11.28 6.13 13.44
CA ASN A 311 12.39 5.39 12.88
C ASN A 311 13.03 6.20 11.74
N ASP A 312 14.27 6.63 11.92
CA ASP A 312 15.02 7.44 10.96
C ASP A 312 15.23 6.75 9.61
N VAL A 313 15.47 5.44 9.59
CA VAL A 313 15.61 4.66 8.35
C VAL A 313 14.29 4.63 7.57
N THR A 314 13.19 4.38 8.28
CA THR A 314 11.86 4.32 7.65
C THR A 314 11.44 5.71 7.11
N ALA A 315 11.81 6.79 7.80
CA ALA A 315 11.60 8.15 7.31
C ALA A 315 12.37 8.42 5.99
N VAL A 316 13.62 7.94 5.87
CA VAL A 316 14.38 8.04 4.62
C VAL A 316 13.72 7.22 3.52
N LEU A 317 13.22 6.02 3.83
CA LEU A 317 12.48 5.23 2.84
C LEU A 317 11.25 5.98 2.31
N ALA A 318 10.54 6.74 3.16
CA ALA A 318 9.45 7.59 2.72
C ALA A 318 9.91 8.73 1.78
N GLU A 319 11.04 9.39 2.07
CA GLU A 319 11.61 10.41 1.18
C GLU A 319 11.92 9.85 -0.21
N LEU A 320 12.56 8.66 -0.29
CA LEU A 320 12.82 7.98 -1.56
C LEU A 320 11.53 7.62 -2.30
N ASN A 321 10.54 7.14 -1.56
CA ASN A 321 9.24 6.76 -2.08
C ASN A 321 8.52 7.96 -2.73
N PHE A 322 8.49 9.11 -2.05
CA PHE A 322 7.93 10.35 -2.61
C PHE A 322 8.63 10.77 -3.90
N ILE A 323 9.97 10.70 -3.95
CA ILE A 323 10.74 11.07 -5.14
C ILE A 323 10.41 10.14 -6.31
N LEU A 324 10.32 8.83 -6.07
CA LEU A 324 10.00 7.85 -7.09
C LEU A 324 8.56 7.92 -7.59
N HIS A 325 7.64 8.46 -6.78
CA HIS A 325 6.28 8.83 -7.21
C HIS A 325 6.20 10.23 -7.86
N GLY A 326 7.33 10.92 -8.04
CA GLY A 326 7.36 12.26 -8.61
C GLY A 326 6.77 13.35 -7.70
N ILE A 327 6.55 13.07 -6.42
CA ILE A 327 5.93 13.98 -5.46
C ILE A 327 6.99 15.00 -4.99
N LYS A 328 6.70 16.29 -5.18
CA LYS A 328 7.60 17.39 -4.81
C LYS A 328 7.21 18.06 -3.50
N ASN A 329 5.92 18.11 -3.19
CA ASN A 329 5.37 18.81 -2.04
C ASN A 329 5.16 17.86 -0.85
N ALA A 330 6.22 17.15 -0.47
CA ALA A 330 6.21 16.21 0.66
C ALA A 330 7.38 16.49 1.60
N LYS A 331 7.15 16.36 2.92
CA LYS A 331 8.18 16.47 3.96
C LYS A 331 7.93 15.49 5.08
N VAL A 332 8.98 14.77 5.49
CA VAL A 332 8.95 13.87 6.66
C VAL A 332 9.86 14.40 7.75
N TYR A 333 9.38 14.40 8.97
CA TYR A 333 10.13 14.74 10.17
C TYR A 333 10.49 13.46 10.95
N ILE A 334 11.61 13.48 11.65
CA ILE A 334 12.05 12.33 12.45
C ILE A 334 11.82 12.64 13.93
N GLY A 335 11.06 11.80 14.60
CA GLY A 335 10.80 11.92 16.04
C GLY A 335 9.49 11.30 16.48
N ASP A 336 9.29 11.31 17.81
CA ASP A 336 8.08 10.81 18.45
C ASP A 336 6.97 11.87 18.37
N SER A 337 5.92 11.58 17.65
CA SER A 337 4.80 12.51 17.41
C SER A 337 3.93 12.75 18.63
N LEU A 338 3.82 11.76 19.53
CA LEU A 338 3.05 11.91 20.78
C LEU A 338 3.75 12.84 21.77
N LEU A 339 5.09 12.89 21.73
CA LEU A 339 5.89 13.68 22.68
C LEU A 339 6.40 14.99 22.07
N ASN A 340 6.76 14.97 20.78
CA ASN A 340 7.34 16.12 20.08
C ASN A 340 6.87 16.19 18.64
N PRO A 341 5.70 16.79 18.36
CA PRO A 341 5.13 16.91 17.01
C PRO A 341 5.88 17.96 16.17
N LYS A 342 7.03 17.59 15.62
CA LYS A 342 7.89 18.47 14.79
C LYS A 342 7.22 18.94 13.50
N PHE A 343 6.30 18.14 12.96
CA PHE A 343 5.54 18.49 11.76
C PHE A 343 4.75 19.80 11.91
N GLU A 344 4.49 20.24 13.15
CA GLU A 344 3.76 21.48 13.41
C GLU A 344 4.47 22.71 12.83
N GLU A 345 5.81 22.71 12.83
CA GLU A 345 6.60 23.77 12.21
C GLU A 345 6.21 23.96 10.74
N ARG A 346 6.10 22.85 9.99
CA ARG A 346 5.69 22.87 8.60
C ARG A 346 4.23 23.26 8.43
N LEU A 347 3.34 22.79 9.30
CA LEU A 347 1.92 23.13 9.24
C LEU A 347 1.68 24.63 9.46
N ARG A 348 2.50 25.29 10.30
CA ARG A 348 2.43 26.74 10.52
C ARG A 348 2.82 27.59 9.30
N GLU A 349 3.53 27.02 8.34
CA GLU A 349 3.79 27.70 7.07
C GLU A 349 2.51 27.81 6.21
N PHE A 350 1.54 26.91 6.40
CA PHE A 350 0.26 26.92 5.71
C PHE A 350 -0.85 27.60 6.53
N TYR A 351 -0.89 27.32 7.84
CA TYR A 351 -1.96 27.76 8.74
C TYR A 351 -1.39 28.18 10.10
N GLU A 352 -1.75 29.37 10.58
CA GLU A 352 -1.28 29.92 11.86
C GLU A 352 -1.53 29.00 13.06
N ASP A 353 -2.64 28.22 13.03
CA ASP A 353 -3.01 27.27 14.08
C ASP A 353 -2.16 25.98 14.08
N GLY A 354 -1.29 25.79 13.07
CA GLY A 354 -0.42 24.62 12.95
C GLY A 354 -1.18 23.31 12.76
N LYS A 355 -2.32 23.34 12.05
CA LYS A 355 -3.15 22.16 11.79
C LYS A 355 -3.15 21.82 10.30
N ALA A 356 -3.51 20.58 9.97
CA ALA A 356 -3.69 20.10 8.62
C ALA A 356 -5.17 20.07 8.25
N ASP A 357 -5.49 20.16 6.97
CA ASP A 357 -6.87 20.02 6.51
C ASP A 357 -7.41 18.64 6.85
N LYS A 358 -6.62 17.61 6.58
CA LYS A 358 -6.95 16.21 6.85
C LYS A 358 -5.79 15.47 7.49
N VAL A 359 -6.10 14.47 8.30
CA VAL A 359 -5.11 13.62 8.96
C VAL A 359 -5.41 12.15 8.66
N VAL A 360 -4.40 11.41 8.28
CA VAL A 360 -4.48 9.96 8.04
C VAL A 360 -3.36 9.26 8.76
N ALA A 361 -3.57 8.06 9.30
CA ALA A 361 -2.48 7.26 9.81
C ALA A 361 -2.86 5.80 10.12
N ASN A 362 -1.84 4.96 10.16
CA ASN A 362 -1.85 3.66 10.80
C ASN A 362 -0.74 3.64 11.87
N PRO A 363 -1.00 4.17 13.08
CA PRO A 363 0.00 4.20 14.14
C PRO A 363 0.30 2.79 14.67
N PRO A 364 1.37 2.60 15.46
CA PRO A 364 1.65 1.32 16.10
C PRO A 364 0.54 0.98 17.10
N TRP A 365 -0.13 -0.17 16.91
CA TRP A 365 -1.25 -0.62 17.73
C TRP A 365 -0.80 -1.11 19.10
N ASN A 366 -1.60 -0.84 20.13
CA ASN A 366 -1.35 -1.27 21.50
C ASN A 366 0.07 -0.92 22.02
N ARG A 367 0.64 0.20 21.52
CA ARG A 367 1.96 0.63 21.96
C ARG A 367 1.94 1.00 23.44
N ASP A 368 2.81 0.39 24.22
CA ASP A 368 3.00 0.69 25.64
C ASP A 368 3.91 1.91 25.87
N GLY A 369 4.00 2.36 27.14
CA GLY A 369 4.89 3.43 27.56
C GLY A 369 4.29 4.84 27.51
N TYR A 370 3.11 5.04 26.94
CA TYR A 370 2.48 6.36 26.75
C TYR A 370 1.35 6.63 27.75
N GLY A 371 1.62 6.38 29.03
CA GLY A 371 0.70 6.78 30.11
C GLY A 371 0.79 8.26 30.45
N GLU A 372 -0.01 8.69 31.42
CA GLU A 372 -0.13 10.09 31.86
C GLU A 372 1.21 10.78 32.12
N LYS A 373 2.14 10.10 32.83
CA LYS A 373 3.46 10.65 33.15
C LYS A 373 4.23 11.01 31.89
N THR A 374 4.31 10.10 30.95
CA THR A 374 5.04 10.27 29.69
C THR A 374 4.37 11.31 28.80
N LEU A 375 3.04 11.25 28.64
CA LEU A 375 2.33 12.19 27.76
C LEU A 375 2.39 13.64 28.23
N LYS A 376 2.60 13.88 29.54
CA LYS A 376 2.82 15.23 30.09
C LYS A 376 4.14 15.87 29.68
N GLU A 377 5.06 15.10 29.08
CA GLU A 377 6.30 15.64 28.49
C GLU A 377 6.05 16.43 27.21
N ASN A 378 4.92 16.20 26.51
CA ASN A 378 4.51 17.00 25.37
C ASN A 378 4.14 18.42 25.84
N SER A 379 4.70 19.45 25.19
CA SER A 379 4.42 20.85 25.49
C SER A 379 2.95 21.25 25.34
N LYS A 380 2.18 20.47 24.56
CA LYS A 380 0.74 20.71 24.29
C LYS A 380 -0.17 19.64 24.91
N TYR A 381 0.30 18.91 25.90
CA TYR A 381 -0.46 17.79 26.47
C TYR A 381 -1.86 18.19 26.96
N THR A 382 -2.04 19.39 27.50
CA THR A 382 -3.33 19.90 27.97
C THR A 382 -4.34 20.15 26.85
N GLU A 383 -3.88 20.46 25.66
CA GLU A 383 -4.71 20.72 24.49
C GLU A 383 -5.02 19.42 23.73
N ILE A 384 -4.01 18.59 23.52
CA ILE A 384 -4.10 17.33 22.76
C ILE A 384 -4.88 16.29 23.57
N PHE A 385 -4.48 16.05 24.84
CA PHE A 385 -5.03 14.99 25.68
C PHE A 385 -6.12 15.47 26.64
N LYS A 386 -6.85 16.52 26.27
CA LYS A 386 -7.91 17.14 27.09
C LYS A 386 -9.05 16.19 27.48
N TYR A 387 -9.23 15.11 26.72
CA TYR A 387 -10.28 14.13 26.99
C TYR A 387 -9.83 13.05 27.99
N GLY A 388 -8.55 12.98 28.30
CA GLY A 388 -7.96 12.10 29.30
C GLY A 388 -6.68 11.43 28.83
N PHE A 389 -5.93 10.87 29.78
CA PHE A 389 -4.73 10.10 29.49
C PHE A 389 -5.04 8.62 29.36
N THR A 390 -4.42 7.99 28.38
CA THR A 390 -4.50 6.54 28.16
C THR A 390 -3.79 5.77 29.28
N PRO A 391 -4.12 4.48 29.46
CA PRO A 391 -3.32 3.60 30.30
C PRO A 391 -1.92 3.44 29.68
N ALA A 392 -0.92 3.10 30.51
CA ALA A 392 0.46 2.94 30.03
C ALA A 392 0.63 1.77 29.04
N GLN A 393 -0.31 0.82 29.02
CA GLN A 393 -0.28 -0.39 28.19
C GLN A 393 -0.80 -0.20 26.78
N SER A 394 -1.46 0.92 26.46
CA SER A 394 -2.00 1.19 25.13
C SER A 394 -2.06 2.68 24.83
N ALA A 395 -1.45 3.10 23.75
CA ALA A 395 -1.46 4.48 23.25
C ALA A 395 -2.59 4.75 22.23
N ASP A 396 -3.46 3.79 21.93
CA ASP A 396 -4.43 3.89 20.82
C ASP A 396 -5.29 5.17 20.92
N TRP A 397 -5.86 5.45 22.09
CA TRP A 397 -6.64 6.67 22.31
C TRP A 397 -5.79 7.94 22.52
N ALA A 398 -4.47 7.82 22.72
CA ALA A 398 -3.57 8.97 22.64
C ALA A 398 -3.37 9.39 21.17
N TRP A 399 -3.14 8.42 20.27
CA TRP A 399 -3.06 8.65 18.84
C TRP A 399 -4.36 9.27 18.28
N ILE A 400 -5.52 8.71 18.65
CA ILE A 400 -6.82 9.24 18.23
C ILE A 400 -6.99 10.72 18.66
N GLN A 401 -6.60 11.07 19.88
CA GLN A 401 -6.65 12.46 20.34
C GLN A 401 -5.70 13.37 19.55
N LEU A 402 -4.45 12.93 19.31
CA LEU A 402 -3.47 13.67 18.50
C LEU A 402 -4.01 13.98 17.11
N PHE A 403 -4.58 12.96 16.43
CA PHE A 403 -5.09 13.13 15.07
C PHE A 403 -6.25 14.11 15.01
N ASN A 404 -7.18 13.98 15.94
CA ASN A 404 -8.30 14.91 16.01
C ASN A 404 -7.87 16.33 16.38
N TYR A 405 -6.82 16.49 17.18
CA TYR A 405 -6.29 17.81 17.50
C TYR A 405 -5.76 18.51 16.25
N TYR A 406 -4.95 17.81 15.44
CA TYR A 406 -4.31 18.39 14.26
C TYR A 406 -5.19 18.42 13.00
N ALA A 407 -6.28 17.67 12.91
CA ALA A 407 -7.21 17.74 11.80
C ALA A 407 -8.11 18.98 11.90
N LYS A 408 -8.22 19.76 10.82
CA LYS A 408 -9.21 20.84 10.69
C LYS A 408 -10.59 20.30 10.35
N TYR A 409 -10.66 19.38 9.41
CA TYR A 409 -11.93 18.91 8.84
C TYR A 409 -12.16 17.41 9.07
N LYS A 410 -11.25 16.57 8.63
CA LYS A 410 -11.48 15.12 8.62
C LYS A 410 -10.22 14.36 9.05
N ALA A 411 -10.40 13.27 9.76
CA ALA A 411 -9.32 12.36 10.09
C ALA A 411 -9.76 10.91 9.88
N GLY A 412 -8.83 10.06 9.45
CA GLY A 412 -9.03 8.63 9.31
C GLY A 412 -7.88 7.85 9.92
N ILE A 413 -8.18 6.97 10.83
CA ILE A 413 -7.19 6.16 11.54
C ILE A 413 -7.45 4.68 11.33
N VAL A 414 -6.39 3.94 11.06
CA VAL A 414 -6.39 2.47 11.11
C VAL A 414 -5.87 2.05 12.47
N ILE A 415 -6.62 1.26 13.22
CA ILE A 415 -6.27 0.91 14.60
C ILE A 415 -6.71 -0.51 14.95
N ASP A 416 -6.20 -1.04 16.07
CA ASP A 416 -6.66 -2.32 16.63
C ASP A 416 -8.15 -2.26 17.03
N SER A 417 -8.88 -3.33 16.71
CA SER A 417 -10.30 -3.45 17.05
C SER A 417 -10.58 -3.34 18.55
N GLY A 418 -9.62 -3.73 19.41
CA GLY A 418 -9.72 -3.58 20.85
C GLY A 418 -9.96 -2.15 21.32
N ALA A 419 -9.45 -1.14 20.60
CA ALA A 419 -9.70 0.27 20.91
C ALA A 419 -11.20 0.63 20.96
N LEU A 420 -12.04 -0.12 20.28
CA LEU A 420 -13.49 0.11 20.19
C LEU A 420 -14.23 -0.26 21.48
N PHE A 421 -13.69 -1.17 22.31
CA PHE A 421 -14.44 -1.74 23.44
C PHE A 421 -13.64 -1.91 24.75
N ARG A 422 -12.29 -1.73 24.73
CA ARG A 422 -11.52 -1.81 25.98
C ARG A 422 -12.07 -0.85 27.01
N GLY A 423 -12.08 -1.31 28.28
CA GLY A 423 -12.62 -0.60 29.43
C GLY A 423 -11.67 0.44 30.05
N GLY A 424 -11.96 0.88 31.26
CA GLY A 424 -11.11 1.77 32.04
C GLY A 424 -10.95 3.17 31.45
N ARG A 425 -9.71 3.67 31.40
CA ARG A 425 -9.41 5.02 30.89
C ARG A 425 -9.76 5.19 29.42
N GLU A 426 -9.57 4.16 28.60
CA GLU A 426 -9.93 4.21 27.17
C GLU A 426 -11.44 4.35 26.97
N ALA A 427 -12.27 3.64 27.75
CA ALA A 427 -13.71 3.78 27.71
C ALA A 427 -14.17 5.21 28.05
N GLN A 428 -13.52 5.85 29.03
CA GLN A 428 -13.83 7.23 29.42
C GLN A 428 -13.51 8.24 28.29
N ILE A 429 -12.38 8.06 27.59
CA ILE A 429 -12.00 8.92 26.47
C ILE A 429 -12.95 8.68 25.31
N ARG A 430 -13.23 7.41 24.97
CA ARG A 430 -14.14 7.00 23.91
C ARG A 430 -15.54 7.57 24.09
N ALA A 431 -16.09 7.48 25.31
CA ALA A 431 -17.38 8.07 25.65
C ALA A 431 -17.44 9.57 25.37
N LYS A 432 -16.37 10.32 25.70
CA LYS A 432 -16.30 11.75 25.40
C LYS A 432 -16.28 12.01 23.89
N PHE A 433 -15.52 11.22 23.10
CA PHE A 433 -15.51 11.37 21.65
C PHE A 433 -16.85 11.06 21.00
N VAL A 434 -17.59 10.08 21.48
CA VAL A 434 -18.94 9.80 21.03
C VAL A 434 -19.86 10.98 21.37
N LYS A 435 -19.85 11.48 22.61
CA LYS A 435 -20.72 12.58 23.08
C LYS A 435 -20.50 13.91 22.35
N ILE A 436 -19.28 14.19 21.87
CA ILE A 436 -19.00 15.40 21.08
C ILE A 436 -19.24 15.21 19.57
N ASP A 437 -19.79 14.06 19.18
CA ASP A 437 -20.23 13.73 17.81
C ASP A 437 -19.17 13.90 16.72
N LEU A 438 -17.91 13.51 17.02
CA LEU A 438 -16.82 13.58 16.05
C LEU A 438 -16.70 12.33 15.17
N ILE A 439 -17.15 11.17 15.64
CA ILE A 439 -17.01 9.91 14.91
C ILE A 439 -18.10 9.85 13.82
N ASP A 440 -17.70 9.76 12.55
CA ASP A 440 -18.60 9.68 11.39
C ASP A 440 -18.89 8.23 11.00
N ALA A 441 -17.84 7.39 10.96
CA ALA A 441 -18.00 5.97 10.67
C ALA A 441 -16.97 5.09 11.39
N VAL A 442 -17.33 3.82 11.62
CA VAL A 442 -16.45 2.76 12.10
C VAL A 442 -16.57 1.57 11.15
N ILE A 443 -15.44 1.14 10.59
CA ILE A 443 -15.37 0.13 9.54
C ILE A 443 -14.52 -1.03 10.05
N LEU A 444 -15.09 -2.23 10.16
CA LEU A 444 -14.38 -3.45 10.49
C LEU A 444 -13.78 -4.05 9.21
N LEU A 445 -12.45 -4.20 9.18
CA LEU A 445 -11.73 -4.81 8.08
C LEU A 445 -11.71 -6.36 8.21
N PRO A 446 -11.44 -7.08 7.12
CA PRO A 446 -11.25 -8.53 7.19
C PRO A 446 -10.06 -8.91 8.07
N GLU A 447 -10.12 -10.13 8.61
CA GLU A 447 -8.97 -10.76 9.26
C GLU A 447 -7.84 -11.02 8.25
N LYS A 448 -6.61 -11.16 8.76
CA LYS A 448 -5.43 -11.54 7.96
C LYS A 448 -5.12 -10.57 6.81
N ILE A 449 -5.49 -9.30 6.93
CA ILE A 449 -5.08 -8.24 6.01
C ILE A 449 -3.65 -7.75 6.36
N PHE A 450 -3.33 -7.62 7.65
CA PHE A 450 -2.05 -7.10 8.13
C PHE A 450 -0.97 -8.19 8.25
N TYR A 451 0.28 -7.86 7.89
CA TYR A 451 1.38 -8.84 7.85
C TYR A 451 1.77 -9.40 9.22
N ASN A 452 1.63 -8.59 10.29
CA ASN A 452 2.12 -8.86 11.64
C ASN A 452 1.04 -9.34 12.63
N THR A 453 -0.23 -9.34 12.24
CA THR A 453 -1.35 -9.81 13.08
C THR A 453 -2.40 -10.54 12.28
N GLN A 454 -3.09 -11.46 12.94
CA GLN A 454 -4.28 -12.13 12.38
C GLN A 454 -5.57 -11.39 12.77
N ALA A 455 -5.50 -10.53 13.81
CA ALA A 455 -6.64 -9.78 14.28
C ALA A 455 -7.10 -8.76 13.22
N PRO A 456 -8.42 -8.54 13.09
CA PRO A 456 -8.94 -7.52 12.20
C PRO A 456 -8.57 -6.14 12.70
N GLY A 457 -8.14 -5.27 11.79
CA GLY A 457 -8.05 -3.84 12.03
C GLY A 457 -9.39 -3.17 11.84
N VAL A 458 -9.50 -1.95 12.34
CA VAL A 458 -10.67 -1.09 12.11
C VAL A 458 -10.22 0.26 11.57
N ILE A 459 -11.07 0.84 10.72
CA ILE A 459 -10.91 2.25 10.33
C ILE A 459 -11.95 3.06 11.08
N ILE A 460 -11.51 4.10 11.77
CA ILE A 460 -12.39 5.10 12.37
C ILE A 460 -12.25 6.38 11.54
N VAL A 461 -13.37 6.87 11.03
CA VAL A 461 -13.44 8.15 10.31
C VAL A 461 -14.03 9.20 11.24
N PHE A 462 -13.29 10.28 11.45
CA PHE A 462 -13.74 11.45 12.19
C PHE A 462 -14.05 12.58 11.21
N ASN A 463 -15.15 13.29 11.45
CA ASN A 463 -15.58 14.40 10.62
C ASN A 463 -16.05 15.56 11.53
N LYS A 464 -15.32 16.67 11.48
CA LYS A 464 -15.68 17.88 12.26
C LYS A 464 -16.75 18.73 11.58
N ASN A 465 -17.01 18.44 10.30
CA ASN A 465 -18.00 19.13 9.48
C ASN A 465 -19.10 18.16 9.04
N LYS A 466 -19.64 17.37 9.99
CA LYS A 466 -20.75 16.47 9.69
C LYS A 466 -21.93 17.26 9.11
N PRO A 467 -22.49 16.87 7.97
CA PRO A 467 -23.72 17.42 7.47
C PRO A 467 -24.88 17.09 8.42
N GLU A 468 -25.97 17.85 8.38
CA GLU A 468 -27.05 17.78 9.36
C GLU A 468 -27.65 16.38 9.49
N GLU A 469 -27.78 15.66 8.36
CA GLU A 469 -28.33 14.30 8.30
C GLU A 469 -27.46 13.24 8.99
N ARG A 470 -26.17 13.53 9.23
CA ARG A 470 -25.22 12.63 9.91
C ARG A 470 -24.99 12.99 11.37
N LYS A 471 -25.50 14.14 11.83
CA LYS A 471 -25.33 14.56 13.22
C LYS A 471 -26.00 13.59 14.19
N ASN A 472 -25.33 13.36 15.32
CA ASN A 472 -25.73 12.42 16.37
C ASN A 472 -25.89 10.97 15.90
N LYS A 473 -25.18 10.60 14.83
CA LYS A 473 -25.20 9.25 14.26
C LYS A 473 -23.80 8.78 13.91
N ILE A 474 -23.58 7.47 13.95
CA ILE A 474 -22.37 6.82 13.48
C ILE A 474 -22.76 5.72 12.51
N LEU A 475 -22.12 5.69 11.34
CA LEU A 475 -22.26 4.61 10.38
C LEU A 475 -21.30 3.47 10.74
N PHE A 476 -21.83 2.29 11.03
CA PHE A 476 -21.05 1.08 11.20
C PHE A 476 -21.05 0.27 9.91
N ILE A 477 -19.86 -0.16 9.45
CA ILE A 477 -19.68 -0.98 8.25
C ILE A 477 -18.92 -2.25 8.64
N ASN A 478 -19.53 -3.41 8.43
CA ASN A 478 -18.91 -4.70 8.63
C ASN A 478 -18.37 -5.23 7.29
N ALA A 479 -17.10 -4.93 7.00
CA ALA A 479 -16.42 -5.40 5.80
C ALA A 479 -15.63 -6.69 6.03
N SER A 480 -15.88 -7.44 7.11
CA SER A 480 -15.12 -8.63 7.48
C SER A 480 -15.12 -9.73 6.40
N GLN A 481 -16.13 -9.76 5.53
CA GLN A 481 -16.26 -10.72 4.43
C GLN A 481 -15.81 -10.14 3.08
N GLU A 482 -15.37 -8.88 3.01
CA GLU A 482 -14.97 -8.20 1.79
C GLU A 482 -13.50 -8.40 1.50
N TYR A 483 -13.11 -9.58 1.02
CA TYR A 483 -11.72 -9.87 0.69
C TYR A 483 -11.59 -10.91 -0.42
N ILE A 484 -10.40 -10.97 -0.98
CA ILE A 484 -9.91 -12.05 -1.83
C ILE A 484 -8.66 -12.66 -1.19
N PRO A 485 -8.31 -13.92 -1.47
CA PRO A 485 -7.03 -14.50 -1.06
C PRO A 485 -5.86 -13.67 -1.61
N HIS A 486 -4.83 -13.42 -0.80
CA HIS A 486 -3.66 -12.69 -1.25
C HIS A 486 -2.90 -13.49 -2.33
N PRO A 487 -2.59 -12.92 -3.50
CA PRO A 487 -2.05 -13.67 -4.64
C PRO A 487 -0.66 -14.28 -4.40
N GLU A 488 0.16 -13.65 -3.57
CA GLU A 488 1.54 -14.07 -3.31
C GLU A 488 1.74 -14.68 -1.91
N VAL A 489 0.89 -14.36 -0.93
CA VAL A 489 1.06 -14.77 0.47
C VAL A 489 -0.15 -15.57 0.95
N ARG A 490 -0.13 -16.90 0.81
CA ARG A 490 -1.26 -17.82 1.08
C ARG A 490 -1.97 -17.64 2.42
N ARG A 491 -1.28 -17.12 3.44
CA ARG A 491 -1.85 -16.93 4.79
C ARG A 491 -2.61 -15.62 4.97
N LEU A 492 -2.56 -14.73 3.97
CA LEU A 492 -3.13 -13.38 4.04
C LEU A 492 -4.33 -13.24 3.10
N ASN A 493 -5.17 -12.29 3.45
CA ASN A 493 -6.25 -11.76 2.63
C ASN A 493 -5.84 -10.41 2.04
N LYS A 494 -6.58 -9.95 1.04
CA LYS A 494 -6.38 -8.66 0.36
C LYS A 494 -7.74 -8.05 0.03
N LEU A 495 -7.86 -6.72 0.09
CA LEU A 495 -9.01 -6.01 -0.48
C LEU A 495 -8.81 -5.86 -1.99
N SER A 496 -9.80 -6.25 -2.79
CA SER A 496 -9.85 -5.92 -4.21
C SER A 496 -10.30 -4.48 -4.43
N ASP A 497 -10.09 -3.95 -5.65
CA ASP A 497 -10.62 -2.64 -6.01
C ASP A 497 -12.15 -2.56 -5.91
N GLU A 498 -12.86 -3.67 -6.17
CA GLU A 498 -14.29 -3.75 -5.98
C GLU A 498 -14.68 -3.66 -4.49
N ASN A 499 -13.96 -4.36 -3.61
CA ASN A 499 -14.19 -4.25 -2.16
C ASN A 499 -13.98 -2.81 -1.67
N ILE A 500 -12.88 -2.17 -2.09
CA ILE A 500 -12.57 -0.76 -1.74
C ILE A 500 -13.71 0.16 -2.21
N LYS A 501 -14.13 0.05 -3.47
CA LYS A 501 -15.21 0.86 -4.03
C LYS A 501 -16.54 0.63 -3.33
N LYS A 502 -16.88 -0.63 -3.00
CA LYS A 502 -18.11 -0.98 -2.28
C LYS A 502 -18.15 -0.30 -0.91
N ILE A 503 -17.09 -0.46 -0.11
CA ILE A 503 -16.99 0.13 1.24
C ILE A 503 -17.05 1.66 1.15
N ALA A 504 -16.25 2.26 0.25
CA ALA A 504 -16.19 3.71 0.09
C ALA A 504 -17.52 4.30 -0.40
N ASN A 505 -18.26 3.63 -1.30
CA ASN A 505 -19.56 4.10 -1.77
C ASN A 505 -20.59 4.06 -0.67
N ILE A 506 -20.65 2.99 0.14
CA ILE A 506 -21.55 2.89 1.29
C ILE A 506 -21.30 4.03 2.29
N TYR A 507 -20.02 4.34 2.57
CA TYR A 507 -19.66 5.47 3.42
C TYR A 507 -20.07 6.82 2.81
N ARG A 508 -19.84 7.02 1.51
CA ARG A 508 -20.18 8.27 0.81
C ARG A 508 -21.69 8.51 0.77
N GLU A 509 -22.46 7.47 0.41
CA GLU A 509 -23.91 7.49 0.37
C GLU A 509 -24.54 7.51 1.77
N TYR A 510 -23.75 7.19 2.81
CA TYR A 510 -24.19 7.06 4.20
C TYR A 510 -25.41 6.16 4.30
N LYS A 511 -25.28 4.92 3.80
CA LYS A 511 -26.41 4.03 3.51
C LYS A 511 -26.41 2.80 4.41
N GLU A 512 -27.62 2.41 4.85
CA GLU A 512 -27.84 1.11 5.48
C GLU A 512 -27.98 0.00 4.43
N VAL A 513 -27.29 -1.10 4.68
CA VAL A 513 -27.38 -2.33 3.89
C VAL A 513 -27.39 -3.50 4.86
N GLU A 514 -28.44 -4.32 4.79
CA GLU A 514 -28.61 -5.48 5.67
C GLU A 514 -27.38 -6.37 5.67
N GLY A 515 -26.92 -6.75 6.86
CA GLY A 515 -25.72 -7.57 7.05
C GLY A 515 -24.38 -6.90 6.72
N PHE A 516 -24.39 -5.65 6.23
CA PHE A 516 -23.18 -4.94 5.82
C PHE A 516 -22.98 -3.59 6.49
N SER A 517 -24.03 -2.76 6.60
CA SER A 517 -23.90 -1.43 7.23
C SER A 517 -25.19 -1.00 7.95
N ARG A 518 -25.01 -0.26 9.05
CA ARG A 518 -26.10 0.29 9.85
C ARG A 518 -25.75 1.68 10.37
N ILE A 519 -26.72 2.57 10.36
CA ILE A 519 -26.64 3.90 10.97
C ILE A 519 -27.19 3.80 12.41
N VAL A 520 -26.39 4.17 13.38
CA VAL A 520 -26.74 4.03 14.79
C VAL A 520 -26.72 5.39 15.47
N ASP A 521 -27.81 5.72 16.17
CA ASP A 521 -27.93 6.96 16.94
C ASP A 521 -27.05 6.91 18.20
N LEU A 522 -26.53 8.07 18.63
CA LEU A 522 -25.66 8.15 19.81
C LEU A 522 -26.35 7.65 21.09
N GLU A 523 -27.67 7.76 21.19
CA GLU A 523 -28.44 7.24 22.34
C GLU A 523 -28.36 5.71 22.44
N GLU A 524 -28.37 5.00 21.30
CA GLU A 524 -28.20 3.55 21.29
C GLU A 524 -26.76 3.18 21.70
N ILE A 525 -25.77 3.93 21.22
CA ILE A 525 -24.36 3.72 21.56
C ILE A 525 -24.12 3.99 23.06
N GLU A 526 -24.76 5.01 23.64
CA GLU A 526 -24.70 5.28 25.08
C GLU A 526 -25.30 4.14 25.89
N ARG A 527 -26.44 3.58 25.47
CA ARG A 527 -27.06 2.39 26.11
C ARG A 527 -26.17 1.15 26.07
N ASN A 528 -25.26 1.08 25.11
CA ASN A 528 -24.24 0.03 24.96
C ASN A 528 -22.89 0.44 25.59
N ASP A 529 -22.86 1.29 26.60
CA ASP A 529 -21.66 1.74 27.32
C ASP A 529 -20.57 2.34 26.40
N PHE A 530 -20.99 3.05 25.36
CA PHE A 530 -20.12 3.62 24.34
C PHE A 530 -19.20 2.59 23.65
N ASN A 531 -19.64 1.36 23.61
CA ASN A 531 -18.97 0.28 22.86
C ASN A 531 -19.17 0.50 21.36
N LEU A 532 -18.06 0.61 20.61
CA LEU A 532 -18.06 0.84 19.17
C LEU A 532 -17.75 -0.43 18.36
N ASN A 533 -17.78 -1.62 18.99
CA ASN A 533 -17.56 -2.87 18.28
C ASN A 533 -18.60 -3.05 17.16
N VAL A 534 -18.12 -3.07 15.91
CA VAL A 534 -18.99 -3.14 14.73
C VAL A 534 -19.93 -4.34 14.76
N SER A 535 -19.45 -5.50 15.20
CA SER A 535 -20.25 -6.73 15.28
C SER A 535 -21.43 -6.65 16.25
N LEU A 536 -21.43 -5.65 17.17
CA LEU A 536 -22.56 -5.40 18.05
C LEU A 536 -23.76 -4.79 17.31
N TYR A 537 -23.49 -4.03 16.25
CA TYR A 537 -24.48 -3.28 15.48
C TYR A 537 -24.79 -3.90 14.12
N VAL A 538 -23.82 -4.59 13.51
CA VAL A 538 -23.93 -5.16 12.16
C VAL A 538 -23.41 -6.60 12.18
N SER A 539 -24.32 -7.56 12.13
CA SER A 539 -23.98 -8.98 11.96
C SER A 539 -24.04 -9.33 10.47
N PRO A 540 -23.00 -9.96 9.89
CA PRO A 540 -23.07 -10.46 8.53
C PRO A 540 -24.26 -11.39 8.38
N ILE A 541 -24.91 -11.35 7.21
CA ILE A 541 -25.90 -12.37 6.85
C ILE A 541 -25.11 -13.66 6.69
N THR A 542 -25.18 -14.53 7.67
CA THR A 542 -24.87 -15.93 7.47
C THR A 542 -26.07 -16.51 6.74
N GLU A 543 -25.88 -17.07 5.54
CA GLU A 543 -26.84 -18.05 5.05
C GLU A 543 -27.00 -19.04 6.20
N GLU A 544 -28.19 -19.10 6.78
CA GLU A 544 -28.54 -20.22 7.64
C GLU A 544 -28.39 -21.45 6.73
N GLU A 545 -27.24 -22.11 6.74
CA GLU A 545 -27.17 -23.49 6.33
C GLU A 545 -28.21 -24.18 7.23
N SER A 546 -29.33 -24.54 6.63
CA SER A 546 -30.28 -25.42 7.31
C SER A 546 -29.55 -26.73 7.53
N ILE A 547 -28.83 -26.79 8.66
CA ILE A 547 -28.12 -28.02 9.06
C ILE A 547 -29.20 -29.05 9.30
N ASN A 548 -29.34 -29.94 8.33
CA ASN A 548 -30.16 -31.12 8.53
C ASN A 548 -29.39 -32.03 9.51
N LEU A 549 -29.74 -31.94 10.78
CA LEU A 549 -29.11 -32.69 11.86
C LEU A 549 -29.07 -34.20 11.57
N GLU A 550 -30.06 -34.75 10.88
CA GLU A 550 -30.08 -36.17 10.50
C GLU A 550 -29.03 -36.50 9.42
N GLU A 551 -28.83 -35.63 8.45
CA GLU A 551 -27.78 -35.78 7.41
C GLU A 551 -26.38 -35.64 8.00
N GLU A 552 -26.16 -34.63 8.84
CA GLU A 552 -24.84 -34.42 9.49
C GLU A 552 -24.52 -35.56 10.48
N PHE A 553 -25.54 -36.10 11.16
CA PHE A 553 -25.35 -37.25 12.03
C PHE A 553 -24.97 -38.51 11.23
N LYS A 554 -25.59 -38.73 10.06
CA LYS A 554 -25.19 -39.82 9.15
C LYS A 554 -23.77 -39.68 8.64
N LYS A 555 -23.36 -38.48 8.23
CA LYS A 555 -21.97 -38.19 7.81
C LYS A 555 -20.98 -38.43 8.95
N LEU A 556 -21.33 -38.06 10.17
CA LEU A 556 -20.51 -38.31 11.36
C LEU A 556 -20.35 -39.81 11.61
N GLU A 557 -21.43 -40.59 11.48
CA GLU A 557 -21.38 -42.07 11.65
C GLU A 557 -20.53 -42.74 10.56
N GLU A 558 -20.60 -42.27 9.31
CA GLU A 558 -19.76 -42.77 8.22
C GLU A 558 -18.28 -42.45 8.42
N LEU A 559 -17.96 -41.22 8.79
CA LEU A 559 -16.61 -40.80 9.16
C LEU A 559 -16.04 -41.58 10.34
N ASN A 560 -16.86 -41.84 11.32
CA ASN A 560 -16.44 -42.62 12.50
C ASN A 560 -16.17 -44.10 12.13
N LYS A 561 -16.95 -44.71 11.25
CA LYS A 561 -16.69 -46.03 10.69
C LYS A 561 -15.39 -46.09 9.88
N GLU A 562 -15.14 -45.07 9.07
CA GLU A 562 -13.90 -44.97 8.28
C GLU A 562 -12.67 -44.77 9.20
N TYR A 563 -12.80 -43.91 10.20
CA TYR A 563 -11.77 -43.70 11.23
C TYR A 563 -11.41 -45.00 11.95
N LEU A 564 -12.40 -45.73 12.43
CA LEU A 564 -12.19 -46.99 13.12
C LEU A 564 -11.51 -48.04 12.23
N LYS A 565 -11.87 -48.08 10.95
CA LYS A 565 -11.23 -48.97 9.97
C LYS A 565 -9.76 -48.60 9.72
N LYS A 566 -9.45 -47.33 9.65
CA LYS A 566 -8.06 -46.85 9.54
C LYS A 566 -7.28 -47.08 10.83
N TYR A 567 -7.89 -46.88 11.97
CA TYR A 567 -7.29 -47.10 13.29
C TYR A 567 -6.90 -48.58 13.50
N GLU A 568 -7.77 -49.55 13.18
CA GLU A 568 -7.44 -50.97 13.26
C GLU A 568 -6.30 -51.32 12.30
N LYS A 569 -6.26 -50.77 11.10
CA LYS A 569 -5.16 -50.98 10.15
C LYS A 569 -3.81 -50.49 10.68
N VAL A 570 -3.80 -49.30 11.30
CA VAL A 570 -2.59 -48.76 11.96
C VAL A 570 -2.16 -49.66 13.11
N LYS A 571 -3.10 -50.18 13.89
CA LYS A 571 -2.84 -51.09 15.01
C LYS A 571 -2.24 -52.45 14.55
N GLU A 572 -2.66 -52.94 13.39
CA GLU A 572 -2.05 -54.12 12.75
C GLU A 572 -0.61 -53.84 12.33
N TYR A 573 -0.35 -52.71 11.66
CA TYR A 573 1.02 -52.34 11.29
C TYR A 573 1.93 -52.15 12.50
N VAL A 574 1.45 -51.53 13.57
CA VAL A 574 2.22 -51.38 14.82
C VAL A 574 2.55 -52.77 15.42
N LYS A 575 1.62 -53.70 15.40
CA LYS A 575 1.88 -55.09 15.85
C LYS A 575 2.91 -55.82 14.98
N GLU A 576 2.88 -55.62 13.66
CA GLU A 576 3.88 -56.16 12.74
C GLU A 576 5.27 -55.58 13.00
N ILE A 577 5.36 -54.26 13.20
CA ILE A 577 6.63 -53.56 13.52
C ILE A 577 7.19 -54.08 14.85
N ILE A 578 6.36 -54.22 15.88
CA ILE A 578 6.80 -54.77 17.19
C ILE A 578 7.35 -56.19 17.02
N LYS A 579 6.68 -57.05 16.25
CA LYS A 579 7.17 -58.42 15.97
C LYS A 579 8.52 -58.46 15.24
N VAL A 580 8.76 -57.49 14.36
CA VAL A 580 10.05 -57.35 13.63
C VAL A 580 11.17 -56.83 14.54
N LEU A 581 10.83 -56.02 15.56
CA LEU A 581 11.79 -55.47 16.51
C LEU A 581 12.13 -56.44 17.67
N GLU A 582 11.26 -57.41 17.96
CA GLU A 582 11.46 -58.41 19.03
C GLU A 582 12.03 -59.75 18.51
N GLY A 583 12.18 -59.97 17.21
CA GLY A 583 12.80 -61.12 16.56
C GLY A 583 14.14 -60.76 15.94
#